data_ecea1f2d9cc7f8e2ffe9654d1b2b73c4
#
_entry.id   ecea1f2d9cc7f8e2ffe9654d1b2b73c4
#
_cell.length_a   1.000
_cell.length_b   1.000
_cell.length_c   1.000
_cell.angle_alpha   90.00
_cell.angle_beta   90.00
_cell.angle_gamma   90.00
#
_symmetry.space_group_name_H-M   'P 1'
#
loop_
_entity.id
_entity.type
_entity.pdbx_description
1 polymer ?
#
loop_
_entity_poly.entity_id
_entity_poly.type
_entity_poly.pdbx_seq_one_letter_code
_entity_poly.pdbx_strand_id
1 'polypeptide(L)'
;LNTKRPNILLCIMESFGGTACRLTGGEDAMPNLCKFAEEGIVFNRCYANSFRTDRGVACILASYPGMPTTSLMKVTNKSQKVKKLPSALKEAGYKNSFYYGGDINFTNMNSFLVMCGYEKIICDANFTKDQKQSKWGAYDHVLFDYVANDFEKEQFDY
;
A
#
# COMPACT_ATOMS: atom_id res chain seq x y z
N LEU A 1 19.80 -2.35 -20.20
CA LEU A 1 18.48 -2.47 -19.56
C LEU A 1 18.35 -3.92 -19.12
N ASN A 2 18.06 -4.13 -17.83
CA ASN A 2 17.89 -5.46 -17.27
C ASN A 2 16.62 -6.11 -17.91
N THR A 3 16.77 -7.23 -18.58
CA THR A 3 15.67 -7.90 -19.28
C THR A 3 14.76 -8.71 -18.32
N LYS A 4 15.18 -8.88 -17.07
CA LYS A 4 14.38 -9.53 -16.05
C LYS A 4 13.37 -8.53 -15.44
N ARG A 5 12.11 -8.92 -15.38
CA ARG A 5 11.06 -8.15 -14.69
C ARG A 5 11.19 -8.38 -13.18
N PRO A 6 11.55 -7.39 -12.37
CA PRO A 6 11.63 -7.57 -10.92
C PRO A 6 10.24 -7.68 -10.31
N ASN A 7 10.12 -8.40 -9.21
CA ASN A 7 8.96 -8.32 -8.35
C ASN A 7 8.92 -6.94 -7.68
N ILE A 8 7.73 -6.38 -7.50
CA ILE A 8 7.54 -5.05 -6.91
C ILE A 8 6.69 -5.19 -5.65
N LEU A 9 7.26 -4.85 -4.49
CA LEU A 9 6.54 -4.73 -3.24
C LEU A 9 6.42 -3.24 -2.87
N LEU A 10 5.19 -2.71 -2.89
CA LEU A 10 4.89 -1.36 -2.44
C LEU A 10 4.28 -1.42 -1.03
N CYS A 11 5.05 -1.03 -0.02
CA CYS A 11 4.60 -0.97 1.36
C CYS A 11 4.14 0.47 1.70
N ILE A 12 2.85 0.64 1.97
CA ILE A 12 2.26 1.93 2.37
C ILE A 12 2.00 1.88 3.88
N MET A 13 2.81 2.60 4.64
CA MET A 13 2.72 2.64 6.10
C MET A 13 1.94 3.87 6.55
N GLU A 14 0.76 3.65 7.15
CA GLU A 14 -0.09 4.70 7.66
C GLU A 14 0.44 5.27 8.97
N SER A 15 0.22 6.57 9.19
CA SER A 15 0.64 7.31 10.40
C SER A 15 2.15 7.24 10.68
N PHE A 16 2.94 6.90 9.67
CA PHE A 16 4.39 6.78 9.76
C PHE A 16 5.04 8.16 9.52
N GLY A 17 5.26 8.88 10.61
CA GLY A 17 5.79 10.24 10.55
C GLY A 17 7.30 10.31 10.63
N GLY A 18 7.91 11.30 9.96
CA GLY A 18 9.34 11.55 9.99
C GLY A 18 9.92 11.84 11.39
N THR A 19 9.08 12.26 12.35
CA THR A 19 9.46 12.48 13.75
C THR A 19 9.91 11.21 14.48
N ALA A 20 9.50 10.04 14.00
CA ALA A 20 9.89 8.75 14.56
C ALA A 20 11.06 8.09 13.79
N CYS A 21 11.66 8.80 12.84
CA CYS A 21 12.71 8.26 11.99
C CYS A 21 14.00 9.09 12.07
N ARG A 22 15.09 8.46 12.50
CA ARG A 22 16.42 9.07 12.59
C ARG A 22 16.92 9.66 11.26
N LEU A 23 16.56 9.05 10.13
CA LEU A 23 16.99 9.49 8.80
C LEU A 23 16.41 10.86 8.40
N THR A 24 15.32 11.26 9.03
CA THR A 24 14.65 12.55 8.83
C THR A 24 14.88 13.53 9.99
N GLY A 25 15.82 13.20 10.91
CA GLY A 25 16.12 14.03 12.07
C GLY A 25 15.18 13.82 13.27
N GLY A 26 14.36 12.78 13.25
CA GLY A 26 13.48 12.37 14.34
C GLY A 26 14.12 11.36 15.30
N GLU A 27 13.30 10.74 16.13
CA GLU A 27 13.70 9.70 17.08
C GLU A 27 14.11 8.39 16.37
N ASP A 28 14.92 7.56 17.03
CA ASP A 28 15.33 6.26 16.49
C ASP A 28 14.33 5.15 16.88
N ALA A 29 13.06 5.34 16.49
CA ALA A 29 12.01 4.36 16.73
C ALA A 29 11.91 3.27 15.65
N MET A 30 12.73 3.35 14.59
CA MET A 30 12.62 2.51 13.38
C MET A 30 13.99 1.93 12.96
N PRO A 31 14.66 1.15 13.81
CA PRO A 31 16.02 0.70 13.55
C PRO A 31 16.13 -0.19 12.30
N ASN A 32 15.14 -1.01 12.00
CA ASN A 32 15.14 -1.87 10.82
C ASN A 32 15.00 -1.08 9.52
N LEU A 33 14.18 -0.03 9.51
CA LEU A 33 14.07 0.85 8.35
C LEU A 33 15.39 1.59 8.09
N CYS A 34 16.07 2.01 9.15
CA CYS A 34 17.38 2.63 9.02
C CYS A 34 18.43 1.69 8.40
N LYS A 35 18.39 0.38 8.72
CA LYS A 35 19.24 -0.62 8.08
C LYS A 35 18.91 -0.78 6.57
N PHE A 36 17.64 -0.88 6.22
CA PHE A 36 17.25 -0.93 4.79
C PHE A 36 17.69 0.32 4.03
N ALA A 37 17.69 1.46 4.68
CA ALA A 37 18.12 2.72 4.08
C ALA A 37 19.62 2.76 3.77
N GLU A 38 20.44 2.01 4.49
CA GLU A 38 21.90 1.88 4.23
C GLU A 38 22.17 1.09 2.93
N GLU A 39 21.25 0.22 2.55
CA GLU A 39 21.36 -0.64 1.36
C GLU A 39 20.55 -0.13 0.16
N GLY A 40 19.69 0.87 0.38
CA GLY A 40 18.72 1.34 -0.59
C GLY A 40 18.86 2.82 -0.96
N ILE A 41 17.83 3.34 -1.61
CA ILE A 41 17.71 4.77 -1.97
C ILE A 41 16.72 5.43 -1.02
N VAL A 42 17.15 6.50 -0.34
CA VAL A 42 16.32 7.27 0.59
C VAL A 42 15.96 8.62 0.03
N PHE A 43 14.67 8.92 -0.01
CA PHE A 43 14.14 10.23 -0.36
C PHE A 43 13.76 10.99 0.93
N ASN A 44 14.70 11.71 1.52
CA ASN A 44 14.50 12.40 2.81
C ASN A 44 13.63 13.67 2.74
N ARG A 45 13.28 14.12 1.53
CA ARG A 45 12.38 15.26 1.28
C ARG A 45 11.11 14.82 0.57
N CYS A 46 10.61 13.62 0.90
CA CYS A 46 9.37 13.10 0.38
C CYS A 46 8.24 13.39 1.38
N TYR A 47 7.17 14.02 0.90
CA TYR A 47 6.05 14.44 1.74
C TYR A 47 4.77 13.74 1.30
N ALA A 48 3.94 13.35 2.29
CA ALA A 48 2.63 12.80 2.01
C ALA A 48 1.73 13.86 1.36
N ASN A 49 1.03 13.49 0.30
CA ASN A 49 0.11 14.38 -0.43
C ASN A 49 -1.23 14.57 0.30
N SER A 50 -1.52 13.77 1.32
CA SER A 50 -2.71 13.86 2.15
C SER A 50 -2.52 13.18 3.49
N PHE A 51 -3.38 13.53 4.44
CA PHE A 51 -3.35 13.08 5.83
C PHE A 51 -4.38 11.96 6.13
N ARG A 52 -5.06 11.41 5.14
CA ARG A 52 -6.04 10.32 5.31
C ARG A 52 -5.72 9.15 4.39
N THR A 53 -5.95 7.93 4.86
CA THR A 53 -5.68 6.67 4.15
C THR A 53 -6.32 6.65 2.76
N ASP A 54 -7.62 6.94 2.67
CA ASP A 54 -8.37 6.91 1.42
C ASP A 54 -7.87 7.93 0.38
N ARG A 55 -7.29 9.02 0.83
CA ARG A 55 -6.67 10.02 -0.04
C ARG A 55 -5.23 9.66 -0.37
N GLY A 56 -4.44 9.28 0.62
CA GLY A 56 -3.04 8.91 0.46
C GLY A 56 -2.84 7.73 -0.48
N VAL A 57 -3.58 6.64 -0.27
CA VAL A 57 -3.54 5.48 -1.16
C VAL A 57 -3.94 5.84 -2.58
N ALA A 58 -5.00 6.65 -2.75
CA ALA A 58 -5.40 7.12 -4.09
C ALA A 58 -4.33 7.98 -4.76
N CYS A 59 -3.65 8.86 -3.99
CA CYS A 59 -2.55 9.67 -4.50
C CYS A 59 -1.39 8.80 -4.99
N ILE A 60 -1.01 7.81 -4.21
CA ILE A 60 0.12 6.91 -4.54
C ILE A 60 -0.22 6.05 -5.77
N LEU A 61 -1.39 5.41 -5.78
CA LEU A 61 -1.75 4.45 -6.83
C LEU A 61 -2.19 5.12 -8.14
N ALA A 62 -2.67 6.36 -8.10
CA ALA A 62 -3.18 7.05 -9.29
C ALA A 62 -2.38 8.29 -9.68
N SER A 63 -1.32 8.63 -8.94
CA SER A 63 -0.57 9.89 -9.12
C SER A 63 -1.47 11.13 -9.19
N TYR A 64 -2.59 11.08 -8.48
CA TYR A 64 -3.60 12.15 -8.47
C TYR A 64 -3.43 12.99 -7.20
N PRO A 65 -3.41 14.32 -7.30
CA PRO A 65 -3.20 15.17 -6.11
C PRO A 65 -4.33 14.98 -5.09
N GLY A 66 -3.96 15.06 -3.80
CA GLY A 66 -4.91 14.92 -2.71
C GLY A 66 -5.99 16.02 -2.76
N MET A 67 -7.24 15.63 -2.80
CA MET A 67 -8.36 16.58 -2.77
C MET A 67 -8.62 17.03 -1.32
N PRO A 68 -8.83 18.33 -1.06
CA PRO A 68 -8.96 18.84 0.31
C PRO A 68 -10.18 18.28 1.08
N THR A 69 -11.30 18.10 0.40
CA THR A 69 -12.59 17.78 1.03
C THR A 69 -13.09 16.35 0.78
N THR A 70 -12.55 15.65 -0.22
CA THR A 70 -13.02 14.32 -0.60
C THR A 70 -11.85 13.43 -1.03
N SER A 71 -12.14 12.18 -1.36
CA SER A 71 -11.18 11.23 -1.92
C SER A 71 -11.55 10.89 -3.36
N LEU A 72 -10.55 10.63 -4.19
CA LEU A 72 -10.75 10.10 -5.55
C LEU A 72 -11.54 8.78 -5.54
N MET A 73 -11.39 7.97 -4.48
CA MET A 73 -12.13 6.72 -4.30
C MET A 73 -13.64 6.91 -4.26
N LYS A 74 -14.11 8.07 -3.75
CA LYS A 74 -15.53 8.41 -3.63
C LYS A 74 -16.12 9.00 -4.92
N VAL A 75 -15.30 9.35 -5.90
CA VAL A 75 -15.73 9.98 -7.15
C VAL A 75 -15.49 9.03 -8.31
N THR A 76 -16.33 8.01 -8.42
CA THR A 76 -16.19 6.88 -9.35
C THR A 76 -15.98 7.33 -10.80
N ASN A 77 -16.76 8.29 -11.29
CA ASN A 77 -16.64 8.79 -12.67
C ASN A 77 -15.28 9.41 -12.99
N LYS A 78 -14.65 10.07 -12.01
CA LYS A 78 -13.29 10.61 -12.15
C LYS A 78 -12.27 9.49 -12.01
N SER A 79 -12.45 8.64 -11.01
CA SER A 79 -11.57 7.52 -10.72
C SER A 79 -11.39 6.58 -11.92
N GLN A 80 -12.45 6.31 -12.68
CA GLN A 80 -12.38 5.47 -13.87
C GLN A 80 -11.47 6.05 -14.97
N LYS A 81 -11.40 7.37 -15.09
CA LYS A 81 -10.65 8.06 -16.16
C LYS A 81 -9.17 8.27 -15.84
N VAL A 82 -8.78 8.09 -14.60
CA VAL A 82 -7.39 8.29 -14.16
C VAL A 82 -6.59 7.01 -14.36
N LYS A 83 -5.42 7.11 -14.97
CA LYS A 83 -4.45 6.01 -15.04
C LYS A 83 -3.97 5.65 -13.65
N LYS A 84 -3.74 4.37 -13.41
CA LYS A 84 -3.32 3.84 -12.12
C LYS A 84 -2.09 2.96 -12.27
N LEU A 85 -1.18 3.04 -11.33
CA LEU A 85 0.05 2.25 -11.32
C LEU A 85 -0.24 0.73 -11.47
N PRO A 86 -1.18 0.13 -10.70
CA PRO A 86 -1.45 -1.30 -10.85
C PRO A 86 -2.00 -1.66 -12.23
N SER A 87 -2.85 -0.81 -12.82
CA SER A 87 -3.36 -1.05 -14.18
C SER A 87 -2.24 -1.05 -15.21
N ALA A 88 -1.30 -0.11 -15.10
CA ALA A 88 -0.14 -0.05 -16.00
C ALA A 88 0.79 -1.27 -15.82
N LEU A 89 0.98 -1.72 -14.57
CA LEU A 89 1.74 -2.94 -14.28
C LEU A 89 1.05 -4.18 -14.86
N LYS A 90 -0.27 -4.27 -14.75
CA LYS A 90 -1.05 -5.36 -15.36
C LYS A 90 -0.91 -5.38 -16.88
N GLU A 91 -0.99 -4.23 -17.54
CA GLU A 91 -0.74 -4.09 -18.98
C GLU A 91 0.69 -4.53 -19.36
N ALA A 92 1.65 -4.34 -18.46
CA ALA A 92 3.02 -4.83 -18.61
C ALA A 92 3.19 -6.33 -18.26
N GLY A 93 2.11 -7.05 -17.90
CA GLY A 93 2.09 -8.48 -17.63
C GLY A 93 2.39 -8.87 -16.18
N TYR A 94 2.29 -7.92 -15.23
CA TYR A 94 2.36 -8.23 -13.80
C TYR A 94 1.01 -8.72 -13.28
N LYS A 95 1.06 -9.63 -12.32
CA LYS A 95 -0.09 -9.96 -11.46
C LYS A 95 -0.08 -9.02 -10.27
N ASN A 96 -1.23 -8.45 -9.93
CA ASN A 96 -1.34 -7.47 -8.86
C ASN A 96 -2.14 -8.04 -7.69
N SER A 97 -1.55 -8.02 -6.50
CA SER A 97 -2.21 -8.37 -5.23
C SER A 97 -2.21 -7.17 -4.29
N PHE A 98 -3.29 -7.01 -3.52
CA PHE A 98 -3.42 -5.98 -2.51
C PHE A 98 -3.70 -6.61 -1.16
N TYR A 99 -2.95 -6.21 -0.14
CA TYR A 99 -3.07 -6.71 1.22
C TYR A 99 -3.34 -5.54 2.15
N TYR A 100 -4.42 -5.64 2.92
CA TYR A 100 -4.85 -4.60 3.85
C TYR A 100 -5.49 -5.23 5.09
N GLY A 101 -5.01 -4.87 6.28
CA GLY A 101 -5.55 -5.43 7.53
C GLY A 101 -6.95 -4.90 7.89
N GLY A 102 -7.37 -3.77 7.33
CA GLY A 102 -8.62 -3.09 7.69
C GLY A 102 -9.81 -3.40 6.80
N ASP A 103 -10.95 -2.73 7.09
CA ASP A 103 -12.17 -2.83 6.32
C ASP A 103 -12.03 -2.15 4.95
N ILE A 104 -12.07 -2.97 3.92
CA ILE A 104 -11.95 -2.53 2.53
C ILE A 104 -13.19 -1.76 2.02
N ASN A 105 -14.34 -1.89 2.69
CA ASN A 105 -15.55 -1.15 2.31
C ASN A 105 -15.51 0.30 2.79
N PHE A 106 -14.58 0.61 3.71
CA PHE A 106 -14.35 1.98 4.14
C PHE A 106 -14.04 2.89 2.95
N THR A 107 -14.79 3.97 2.81
CA THR A 107 -14.60 5.01 1.80
C THR A 107 -14.60 4.56 0.33
N ASN A 108 -15.28 3.46 0.00
CA ASN A 108 -15.37 2.89 -1.35
C ASN A 108 -14.01 2.35 -1.88
N MET A 109 -13.13 1.97 -0.97
CA MET A 109 -11.78 1.47 -1.32
C MET A 109 -11.86 0.21 -2.19
N ASN A 110 -12.76 -0.74 -1.88
CA ASN A 110 -12.93 -1.97 -2.65
C ASN A 110 -13.18 -1.69 -4.14
N SER A 111 -14.17 -0.85 -4.45
CA SER A 111 -14.45 -0.49 -5.84
C SER A 111 -13.27 0.18 -6.52
N PHE A 112 -12.54 1.01 -5.80
CA PHE A 112 -11.34 1.67 -6.33
C PHE A 112 -10.22 0.66 -6.63
N LEU A 113 -9.98 -0.29 -5.77
CA LEU A 113 -8.93 -1.33 -5.95
C LEU A 113 -9.27 -2.28 -7.11
N VAL A 114 -10.53 -2.66 -7.27
CA VAL A 114 -10.99 -3.42 -8.44
C VAL A 114 -10.72 -2.63 -9.72
N MET A 115 -11.04 -1.34 -9.74
CA MET A 115 -10.73 -0.46 -10.88
C MET A 115 -9.22 -0.24 -11.10
N CYS A 116 -8.39 -0.45 -10.09
CA CYS A 116 -6.94 -0.45 -10.22
C CYS A 116 -6.40 -1.71 -10.92
N GLY A 117 -7.20 -2.76 -11.04
CA GLY A 117 -6.80 -4.01 -11.71
C GLY A 117 -6.14 -5.02 -10.76
N TYR A 118 -6.37 -4.92 -9.44
CA TYR A 118 -5.96 -5.95 -8.49
C TYR A 118 -6.80 -7.20 -8.69
N GLU A 119 -6.14 -8.35 -8.78
CA GLU A 119 -6.74 -9.67 -8.99
C GLU A 119 -7.00 -10.38 -7.67
N LYS A 120 -6.12 -10.16 -6.70
CA LYS A 120 -6.20 -10.68 -5.34
C LYS A 120 -6.28 -9.52 -4.36
N ILE A 121 -7.29 -9.53 -3.52
CA ILE A 121 -7.48 -8.51 -2.49
C ILE A 121 -7.73 -9.22 -1.17
N ILE A 122 -6.81 -9.03 -0.23
CA ILE A 122 -6.89 -9.53 1.14
C ILE A 122 -7.24 -8.35 2.05
N CYS A 123 -8.22 -8.53 2.91
CA CYS A 123 -8.71 -7.50 3.82
C CYS A 123 -9.07 -8.11 5.19
N ASP A 124 -9.62 -7.31 6.08
CA ASP A 124 -10.01 -7.73 7.42
C ASP A 124 -10.90 -8.98 7.46
N ALA A 125 -11.74 -9.19 6.45
CA ALA A 125 -12.61 -10.37 6.34
C ALA A 125 -11.84 -11.71 6.24
N ASN A 126 -10.57 -11.67 5.84
CA ASN A 126 -9.71 -12.85 5.72
C ASN A 126 -9.07 -13.28 7.06
N PHE A 127 -9.23 -12.49 8.12
CA PHE A 127 -8.62 -12.73 9.42
C PHE A 127 -9.66 -13.12 10.48
N THR A 128 -9.27 -13.98 11.42
CA THR A 128 -10.09 -14.39 12.55
C THR A 128 -10.26 -13.26 13.57
N LYS A 129 -11.19 -13.42 14.53
CA LYS A 129 -11.40 -12.41 15.57
C LYS A 129 -10.15 -12.18 16.42
N ASP A 130 -9.40 -13.24 16.72
CA ASP A 130 -8.20 -13.18 17.55
C ASP A 130 -7.02 -12.51 16.84
N GLN A 131 -7.07 -12.47 15.51
CA GLN A 131 -6.08 -11.82 14.66
C GLN A 131 -6.35 -10.33 14.45
N LYS A 132 -7.48 -9.81 14.95
CA LYS A 132 -7.91 -8.43 14.74
C LYS A 132 -7.74 -7.56 15.97
N GLN A 133 -7.30 -6.33 15.73
CA GLN A 133 -7.25 -5.25 16.72
C GLN A 133 -8.57 -4.48 16.72
N SER A 134 -9.57 -4.96 17.48
CA SER A 134 -10.87 -4.28 17.56
C SER A 134 -11.45 -3.89 16.18
N LYS A 135 -11.93 -2.66 16.04
CA LYS A 135 -12.52 -2.13 14.80
C LYS A 135 -11.50 -1.75 13.69
N TRP A 136 -10.21 -1.78 13.99
CA TRP A 136 -9.18 -1.32 13.03
C TRP A 136 -8.71 -2.42 12.08
N GLY A 137 -9.10 -3.67 12.32
CA GLY A 137 -8.75 -4.81 11.48
C GLY A 137 -7.63 -5.65 12.07
N ALA A 138 -6.90 -6.39 11.24
CA ALA A 138 -5.82 -7.26 11.65
C ALA A 138 -4.63 -6.47 12.20
N TYR A 139 -3.90 -7.07 13.14
CA TYR A 139 -2.62 -6.53 13.60
C TYR A 139 -1.60 -6.53 12.47
N ASP A 140 -0.70 -5.55 12.43
CA ASP A 140 0.31 -5.43 11.38
C ASP A 140 1.20 -6.67 11.26
N HIS A 141 1.67 -7.23 12.38
CA HIS A 141 2.48 -8.44 12.34
C HIS A 141 1.71 -9.64 11.73
N VAL A 142 0.42 -9.78 12.00
CA VAL A 142 -0.43 -10.82 11.40
C VAL A 142 -0.57 -10.61 9.89
N LEU A 143 -0.73 -9.37 9.45
CA LEU A 143 -0.78 -9.03 8.03
C LEU A 143 0.55 -9.34 7.34
N PHE A 144 1.68 -8.96 7.94
CA PHE A 144 3.00 -9.26 7.40
C PHE A 144 3.28 -10.76 7.32
N ASP A 145 2.93 -11.53 8.35
CA ASP A 145 3.06 -13.00 8.33
C ASP A 145 2.19 -13.61 7.22
N TYR A 146 0.98 -13.09 7.04
CA TYR A 146 0.11 -13.53 5.95
C TYR A 146 0.76 -13.27 4.58
N VAL A 147 1.29 -12.08 4.36
CA VAL A 147 1.96 -11.69 3.11
C VAL A 147 3.19 -12.56 2.86
N ALA A 148 4.03 -12.78 3.86
CA ALA A 148 5.21 -13.63 3.75
C ALA A 148 4.86 -15.07 3.36
N ASN A 149 3.89 -15.68 4.07
CA ASN A 149 3.40 -17.02 3.75
C ASN A 149 2.77 -17.13 2.36
N ASP A 150 2.14 -16.05 1.89
CA ASP A 150 1.52 -16.01 0.58
C ASP A 150 2.57 -15.92 -0.53
N PHE A 151 3.63 -15.18 -0.30
CA PHE A 151 4.78 -15.07 -1.19
C PHE A 151 5.55 -16.39 -1.32
N GLU A 152 5.70 -17.15 -0.23
CA GLU A 152 6.32 -18.48 -0.27
C GLU A 152 5.51 -19.50 -1.09
N LYS A 153 4.17 -19.38 -1.08
CA LYS A 153 3.28 -20.28 -1.83
C LYS A 153 3.21 -19.94 -3.32
N GLU A 154 3.22 -18.67 -3.65
CA GLU A 154 3.32 -18.21 -5.01
C GLU A 154 4.79 -18.31 -5.42
N GLN A 155 5.20 -19.39 -6.11
CA GLN A 155 6.54 -19.48 -6.67
C GLN A 155 6.76 -18.30 -7.61
N PHE A 156 7.38 -17.24 -7.08
CA PHE A 156 7.85 -16.15 -7.92
C PHE A 156 9.04 -16.67 -8.73
N ASP A 157 8.92 -16.70 -10.04
CA ASP A 157 10.06 -16.92 -10.91
C ASP A 157 11.05 -15.76 -10.73
N TYR A 158 12.15 -16.03 -10.03
CA TYR A 158 13.25 -15.08 -9.80
C TYR A 158 14.13 -14.93 -11.04
#